data_793dd0a26455f13dbe09bf02c488f629
#
_entry.id   793dd0a26455f13dbe09bf02c488f629
#
_cell.length_a   1.000
_cell.length_b   1.000
_cell.length_c   1.000
_cell.angle_alpha   90.00
_cell.angle_beta   90.00
_cell.angle_gamma   90.00
#
_symmetry.space_group_name_H-M   'P 1'
#
loop_
_entity.id
_entity.type
_entity.pdbx_description
1 polymer ?
#
loop_
_entity_poly.entity_id
_entity_poly.type
_entity_poly.pdbx_seq_one_letter_code
_entity_poly.pdbx_strand_id
1 'polypeptide(L)'
;MTPLAYSKQGHLRFRRKSPSNISKSPGEHLTEEQLQALHADACYAECLLQRAALTFLQDENMVSFIKGGIKVRNSYLIYKELHTFIQSNSSLQGPNHIHLEGGVSFGIGAFNLTLSMFPPRLLKVLEFAGFSGDKEYGLSQLNDGATTNNLRSMLCALLLLCYYTFLTFILGTGEGDVADAEKLLKPFRLRYPQGAIFLFFAGRAEAIKGNIDEAVVLFEDGCKAQQQWKQFHHMCYWELMWCFTYKCVWRMAYFYADLLSNESRWSKAMYVYMKAAYLSMLAPGEARPFGEDEVDLFRQVSTFKQKIAGKSPPTEKFAIRKARRYKASCPVRLPVPVLEMMYMWNGFSMISKRPELTEGMLQTLVEAERILLESPANEYSMDDRCVIHLLKGLCLKNQGHIRAAEECFNKVYNSEKKIRFDHYLVPNALLELSVVYIDTGRKEEAIKLLVKAKTNYKEYSMESRTQFRIHAALSKLKADTSDQDEITPL
;
A
#
# COMPACT_ATOMS: atom_id res chain seq x y z
N MET A 1 -17.01 -41.72 10.04
CA MET A 1 -16.59 -40.53 9.26
C MET A 1 -17.20 -40.63 7.87
N THR A 2 -18.35 -40.02 7.65
CA THR A 2 -19.10 -40.06 6.38
C THR A 2 -18.73 -38.80 5.59
N PRO A 3 -18.42 -38.88 4.28
CA PRO A 3 -18.09 -37.73 3.48
C PRO A 3 -19.34 -36.88 3.18
N LEU A 4 -19.28 -35.62 3.46
CA LEU A 4 -20.27 -34.61 3.05
C LEU A 4 -20.32 -34.51 1.53
N ALA A 5 -21.47 -34.96 0.98
CA ALA A 5 -21.75 -34.82 -0.45
C ALA A 5 -21.88 -33.35 -0.86
N TYR A 6 -21.08 -32.97 -1.82
CA TYR A 6 -21.20 -31.68 -2.52
C TYR A 6 -22.45 -31.71 -3.42
N SER A 7 -23.51 -31.04 -3.05
CA SER A 7 -24.65 -30.77 -3.89
C SER A 7 -24.41 -29.45 -4.67
N LYS A 8 -24.31 -29.55 -5.97
CA LYS A 8 -24.46 -28.42 -6.90
C LYS A 8 -25.90 -27.91 -6.82
N GLN A 9 -26.09 -26.67 -6.48
CA GLN A 9 -27.35 -25.93 -6.29
C GLN A 9 -27.88 -25.97 -4.86
N GLY A 10 -27.60 -24.89 -4.17
CA GLY A 10 -28.25 -24.62 -2.91
C GLY A 10 -27.69 -23.34 -2.31
N HIS A 11 -28.38 -22.23 -2.50
CA HIS A 11 -28.28 -21.15 -1.56
C HIS A 11 -28.70 -21.72 -0.19
N LEU A 12 -27.77 -22.21 0.59
CA LEU A 12 -27.95 -22.46 2.01
C LEU A 12 -28.27 -21.11 2.65
N ARG A 13 -29.56 -20.77 2.69
CA ARG A 13 -30.08 -19.80 3.64
C ARG A 13 -29.94 -20.43 5.02
N PHE A 14 -28.76 -20.29 5.61
CA PHE A 14 -28.66 -20.42 7.06
C PHE A 14 -29.59 -19.35 7.64
N ARG A 15 -30.69 -19.82 8.25
CA ARG A 15 -31.54 -18.94 9.04
C ARG A 15 -30.74 -18.61 10.29
N ARG A 16 -29.98 -17.51 10.18
CA ARG A 16 -29.20 -16.96 11.26
C ARG A 16 -30.15 -16.60 12.39
N LYS A 17 -30.00 -17.23 13.54
CA LYS A 17 -30.60 -16.72 14.77
C LYS A 17 -29.79 -15.49 15.15
N SER A 18 -30.39 -14.31 15.08
CA SER A 18 -29.74 -13.08 15.52
C SER A 18 -29.29 -13.20 16.97
N PRO A 19 -28.11 -12.67 17.35
CA PRO A 19 -27.71 -12.58 18.77
C PRO A 19 -28.76 -11.90 19.65
N SER A 20 -29.57 -10.99 19.08
CA SER A 20 -30.73 -10.38 19.73
C SER A 20 -31.82 -11.39 20.14
N ASN A 21 -31.85 -12.59 19.54
CA ASN A 21 -32.80 -13.66 19.92
C ASN A 21 -32.29 -14.56 21.06
N ILE A 22 -31.07 -14.28 21.55
CA ILE A 22 -30.58 -14.91 22.78
C ILE A 22 -31.16 -14.09 23.93
N SER A 23 -32.43 -14.41 24.26
CA SER A 23 -33.19 -13.82 25.38
C SER A 23 -32.46 -14.11 26.68
N LYS A 24 -32.18 -13.11 27.49
CA LYS A 24 -31.54 -13.25 28.77
C LYS A 24 -32.21 -12.47 29.87
N SER A 25 -32.44 -13.20 30.96
CA SER A 25 -32.62 -12.57 32.26
C SER A 25 -31.25 -12.16 32.81
N PRO A 26 -31.15 -11.02 33.51
CA PRO A 26 -29.91 -10.61 34.14
C PRO A 26 -29.38 -11.69 35.08
N GLY A 27 -28.21 -12.27 34.81
CA GLY A 27 -27.58 -13.31 35.62
C GLY A 27 -27.55 -14.72 35.03
N GLU A 28 -28.15 -14.99 33.88
CA GLU A 28 -28.04 -16.29 33.21
C GLU A 28 -26.73 -16.45 32.46
N HIS A 29 -26.03 -17.57 32.69
CA HIS A 29 -24.86 -17.96 31.90
C HIS A 29 -25.28 -18.39 30.50
N LEU A 30 -24.47 -18.00 29.49
CA LEU A 30 -24.62 -18.52 28.14
C LEU A 30 -24.43 -20.04 28.12
N THR A 31 -25.31 -20.73 27.40
CA THR A 31 -25.06 -22.14 27.09
C THR A 31 -23.89 -22.28 26.13
N GLU A 32 -23.25 -23.43 26.12
CA GLU A 32 -22.15 -23.70 25.19
C GLU A 32 -22.60 -23.58 23.74
N GLU A 33 -23.80 -23.98 23.39
CA GLU A 33 -24.38 -23.82 22.05
C GLU A 33 -24.55 -22.32 21.66
N GLN A 34 -24.98 -21.48 22.61
CA GLN A 34 -25.11 -20.06 22.40
C GLN A 34 -23.74 -19.39 22.17
N LEU A 35 -22.72 -19.78 22.94
CA LEU A 35 -21.36 -19.28 22.78
C LEU A 35 -20.78 -19.74 21.44
N GLN A 36 -20.95 -20.98 21.03
CA GLN A 36 -20.53 -21.48 19.72
C GLN A 36 -21.21 -20.73 18.59
N ALA A 37 -22.48 -20.35 18.71
CA ALA A 37 -23.21 -19.58 17.73
C ALA A 37 -22.62 -18.17 17.57
N LEU A 38 -22.24 -17.51 18.68
CA LEU A 38 -21.58 -16.18 18.64
C LEU A 38 -20.20 -16.23 17.96
N HIS A 39 -19.41 -17.27 18.26
CA HIS A 39 -18.11 -17.47 17.58
C HIS A 39 -18.29 -17.79 16.10
N ALA A 40 -19.28 -18.57 15.73
CA ALA A 40 -19.60 -18.86 14.33
C ALA A 40 -20.02 -17.60 13.57
N ASP A 41 -20.81 -16.71 14.19
CA ASP A 41 -21.17 -15.42 13.61
C ASP A 41 -19.94 -14.52 13.40
N ALA A 42 -19.01 -14.46 14.36
CA ALA A 42 -17.76 -13.73 14.21
C ALA A 42 -16.91 -14.27 13.04
N CYS A 43 -16.77 -15.59 12.92
CA CYS A 43 -16.07 -16.23 11.81
C CYS A 43 -16.76 -15.96 10.46
N TYR A 44 -18.08 -15.99 10.43
CA TYR A 44 -18.84 -15.70 9.22
C TYR A 44 -18.68 -14.25 8.77
N ALA A 45 -18.70 -13.31 9.72
CA ALA A 45 -18.44 -11.89 9.44
C ALA A 45 -17.03 -11.68 8.88
N GLU A 46 -16.03 -12.35 9.43
CA GLU A 46 -14.63 -12.33 8.98
C GLU A 46 -14.50 -12.87 7.54
N CYS A 47 -15.14 -13.99 7.24
CA CYS A 47 -15.20 -14.56 5.88
C CYS A 47 -15.87 -13.60 4.87
N LEU A 48 -16.92 -12.88 5.29
CA LEU A 48 -17.56 -11.87 4.43
C LEU A 48 -16.63 -10.70 4.13
N LEU A 49 -15.83 -10.23 5.10
CA LEU A 49 -14.82 -9.17 4.87
C LEU A 49 -13.74 -9.64 3.91
N GLN A 50 -13.19 -10.84 4.10
CA GLN A 50 -12.20 -11.41 3.20
C GLN A 50 -12.76 -11.56 1.78
N ARG A 51 -13.99 -12.05 1.67
CA ARG A 51 -14.69 -12.19 0.39
C ARG A 51 -14.97 -10.84 -0.28
N ALA A 52 -15.25 -9.80 0.50
CA ALA A 52 -15.40 -8.43 0.00
C ALA A 52 -14.07 -7.90 -0.55
N ALA A 53 -12.98 -8.04 0.21
CA ALA A 53 -11.63 -7.64 -0.21
C ALA A 53 -11.24 -8.32 -1.53
N LEU A 54 -11.44 -9.64 -1.65
CA LEU A 54 -11.19 -10.37 -2.89
C LEU A 54 -12.09 -9.88 -4.05
N THR A 55 -13.34 -9.50 -3.77
CA THR A 55 -14.23 -8.95 -4.81
C THR A 55 -13.75 -7.60 -5.32
N PHE A 56 -13.24 -6.72 -4.45
CA PHE A 56 -12.64 -5.45 -4.86
C PHE A 56 -11.35 -5.64 -5.66
N LEU A 57 -10.55 -6.64 -5.33
CA LEU A 57 -9.34 -6.98 -6.08
C LEU A 57 -9.66 -7.59 -7.45
N GLN A 58 -10.79 -8.30 -7.58
CA GLN A 58 -11.18 -8.99 -8.80
C GLN A 58 -11.61 -8.05 -9.92
N ASP A 59 -12.35 -6.99 -9.60
CA ASP A 59 -12.99 -6.17 -10.63
C ASP A 59 -13.14 -4.71 -10.20
N GLU A 60 -12.59 -3.78 -10.99
CA GLU A 60 -12.72 -2.33 -10.78
C GLU A 60 -14.04 -1.77 -11.32
N ASN A 61 -14.96 -2.60 -11.84
CA ASN A 61 -16.23 -2.12 -12.33
C ASN A 61 -17.21 -1.82 -11.18
N MET A 62 -18.16 -0.92 -11.44
CA MET A 62 -19.16 -0.49 -10.47
C MET A 62 -20.00 -1.64 -9.90
N VAL A 63 -20.29 -2.68 -10.69
CA VAL A 63 -21.09 -3.82 -10.24
C VAL A 63 -20.37 -4.64 -9.18
N SER A 64 -19.07 -4.88 -9.38
CA SER A 64 -18.25 -5.59 -8.40
C SER A 64 -18.01 -4.78 -7.15
N PHE A 65 -17.87 -3.46 -7.31
CA PHE A 65 -17.79 -2.53 -6.18
C PHE A 65 -19.07 -2.57 -5.33
N ILE A 66 -20.25 -2.52 -5.94
CA ILE A 66 -21.54 -2.64 -5.24
C ILE A 66 -21.67 -4.00 -4.54
N LYS A 67 -21.32 -5.10 -5.24
CA LYS A 67 -21.35 -6.46 -4.64
C LYS A 67 -20.38 -6.60 -3.46
N GLY A 68 -19.20 -6.03 -3.57
CA GLY A 68 -18.22 -5.97 -2.47
C GLY A 68 -18.75 -5.15 -1.31
N GLY A 69 -19.32 -3.97 -1.57
CA GLY A 69 -19.91 -3.08 -0.58
C GLY A 69 -21.06 -3.74 0.20
N ILE A 70 -21.92 -4.50 -0.46
CA ILE A 70 -22.98 -5.27 0.22
C ILE A 70 -22.38 -6.30 1.20
N LYS A 71 -21.31 -6.99 0.82
CA LYS A 71 -20.63 -7.95 1.70
C LYS A 71 -19.98 -7.26 2.89
N VAL A 72 -19.34 -6.12 2.69
CA VAL A 72 -18.79 -5.28 3.77
C VAL A 72 -19.90 -4.87 4.73
N ARG A 73 -21.01 -4.39 4.20
CA ARG A 73 -22.19 -4.02 5.00
C ARG A 73 -22.69 -5.18 5.85
N ASN A 74 -22.90 -6.31 5.24
CA ASN A 74 -23.42 -7.50 5.95
C ASN A 74 -22.46 -7.95 7.05
N SER A 75 -21.17 -7.94 6.78
CA SER A 75 -20.13 -8.24 7.78
C SER A 75 -20.19 -7.25 8.94
N TYR A 76 -20.21 -5.97 8.65
CA TYR A 76 -20.24 -4.93 9.68
C TYR A 76 -21.47 -5.01 10.58
N LEU A 77 -22.64 -5.27 10.03
CA LEU A 77 -23.86 -5.44 10.82
C LEU A 77 -23.74 -6.58 11.82
N ILE A 78 -23.12 -7.69 11.42
CA ILE A 78 -22.86 -8.81 12.32
C ILE A 78 -21.89 -8.40 13.43
N TYR A 79 -20.79 -7.76 13.10
CA TYR A 79 -19.83 -7.28 14.11
C TYR A 79 -20.48 -6.27 15.08
N LYS A 80 -21.32 -5.37 14.57
CA LYS A 80 -22.05 -4.40 15.40
C LYS A 80 -23.01 -5.07 16.37
N GLU A 81 -23.74 -6.09 15.91
CA GLU A 81 -24.62 -6.88 16.80
C GLU A 81 -23.83 -7.61 17.88
N LEU A 82 -22.71 -8.24 17.51
CA LEU A 82 -21.82 -8.92 18.46
C LEU A 82 -21.20 -7.94 19.47
N HIS A 83 -20.78 -6.78 19.01
CA HIS A 83 -20.23 -5.74 19.87
C HIS A 83 -21.26 -5.23 20.88
N THR A 84 -22.47 -4.92 20.42
CA THR A 84 -23.57 -4.50 21.29
C THR A 84 -23.91 -5.60 22.32
N PHE A 85 -23.92 -6.87 21.89
CA PHE A 85 -24.15 -7.99 22.77
C PHE A 85 -23.08 -8.12 23.88
N ILE A 86 -21.81 -7.99 23.51
CA ILE A 86 -20.68 -8.02 24.46
C ILE A 86 -20.78 -6.88 25.47
N GLN A 87 -21.05 -5.65 25.00
CA GLN A 87 -21.19 -4.49 25.88
C GLN A 87 -22.37 -4.60 26.85
N SER A 88 -23.50 -5.15 26.40
CA SER A 88 -24.70 -5.32 27.22
C SER A 88 -24.56 -6.46 28.24
N ASN A 89 -23.60 -7.34 28.08
CA ASN A 89 -23.37 -8.51 28.91
C ASN A 89 -21.95 -8.50 29.50
N SER A 90 -21.52 -7.40 30.08
CA SER A 90 -20.19 -7.22 30.69
C SER A 90 -19.86 -8.21 31.80
N SER A 91 -20.85 -8.96 32.34
CA SER A 91 -20.68 -10.05 33.29
C SER A 91 -20.34 -11.40 32.66
N LEU A 92 -20.25 -11.47 31.31
CA LEU A 92 -19.84 -12.67 30.62
C LEU A 92 -18.37 -12.97 30.92
N GLN A 93 -18.13 -13.86 31.84
CA GLN A 93 -16.82 -14.38 32.18
C GLN A 93 -16.74 -15.84 31.77
N GLY A 94 -15.80 -16.18 30.92
CA GLY A 94 -15.52 -17.55 30.52
C GLY A 94 -14.18 -17.61 29.79
N PRO A 95 -13.55 -18.77 29.70
CA PRO A 95 -12.21 -18.93 29.13
C PRO A 95 -12.14 -18.50 27.65
N ASN A 96 -13.26 -18.51 26.94
CA ASN A 96 -13.33 -18.18 25.52
C ASN A 96 -13.86 -16.75 25.24
N HIS A 97 -14.28 -16.01 26.26
CA HIS A 97 -14.84 -14.66 26.10
C HIS A 97 -13.83 -13.69 25.47
N ILE A 98 -12.59 -13.71 25.94
CA ILE A 98 -11.51 -12.89 25.42
C ILE A 98 -11.25 -13.13 23.93
N HIS A 99 -11.47 -14.34 23.44
CA HIS A 99 -11.31 -14.68 22.02
C HIS A 99 -12.44 -14.13 21.15
N LEU A 100 -13.67 -14.08 21.68
CA LEU A 100 -14.79 -13.45 21.00
C LEU A 100 -14.61 -11.91 20.93
N GLU A 101 -14.23 -11.29 22.05
CA GLU A 101 -13.93 -9.87 22.11
C GLU A 101 -12.82 -9.48 21.13
N GLY A 102 -11.72 -10.24 21.10
CA GLY A 102 -10.62 -10.01 20.17
C GLY A 102 -11.04 -10.13 18.71
N GLY A 103 -11.94 -11.07 18.37
CA GLY A 103 -12.51 -11.19 17.03
C GLY A 103 -13.39 -10.02 16.64
N VAL A 104 -14.19 -9.52 17.57
CA VAL A 104 -15.05 -8.34 17.36
C VAL A 104 -14.20 -7.07 17.22
N SER A 105 -13.20 -6.88 18.08
CA SER A 105 -12.25 -5.77 17.99
C SER A 105 -11.52 -5.75 16.64
N PHE A 106 -11.09 -6.91 16.16
CA PHE A 106 -10.49 -7.03 14.82
C PHE A 106 -11.44 -6.57 13.71
N GLY A 107 -12.67 -7.06 13.70
CA GLY A 107 -13.64 -6.74 12.64
C GLY A 107 -14.09 -5.27 12.66
N ILE A 108 -14.45 -4.76 13.83
CA ILE A 108 -14.85 -3.34 14.00
C ILE A 108 -13.67 -2.41 13.67
N GLY A 109 -12.50 -2.73 14.17
CA GLY A 109 -11.30 -1.94 13.94
C GLY A 109 -10.89 -1.93 12.48
N ALA A 110 -10.83 -3.09 11.83
CA ALA A 110 -10.50 -3.22 10.41
C ALA A 110 -11.49 -2.45 9.52
N PHE A 111 -12.79 -2.52 9.83
CA PHE A 111 -13.83 -1.82 9.10
C PHE A 111 -13.66 -0.29 9.20
N ASN A 112 -13.59 0.23 10.42
CA ASN A 112 -13.49 1.68 10.64
C ASN A 112 -12.20 2.26 10.06
N LEU A 113 -11.06 1.60 10.28
CA LEU A 113 -9.78 2.05 9.76
C LEU A 113 -9.77 2.05 8.22
N THR A 114 -10.23 0.97 7.60
CA THR A 114 -10.24 0.85 6.13
C THR A 114 -11.14 1.89 5.49
N LEU A 115 -12.34 2.09 6.01
CA LEU A 115 -13.27 3.10 5.48
C LEU A 115 -12.74 4.52 5.61
N SER A 116 -12.06 4.84 6.72
CA SER A 116 -11.49 6.18 6.94
C SER A 116 -10.44 6.56 5.89
N MET A 117 -9.83 5.56 5.24
CA MET A 117 -8.81 5.76 4.22
C MET A 117 -9.39 5.98 2.82
N PHE A 118 -10.63 5.57 2.55
CA PHE A 118 -11.19 5.65 1.20
C PHE A 118 -11.45 7.09 0.75
N PRO A 119 -11.12 7.42 -0.51
CA PRO A 119 -11.49 8.71 -1.09
C PRO A 119 -13.01 8.91 -1.10
N PRO A 120 -13.49 10.17 -0.94
CA PRO A 120 -14.93 10.47 -0.83
C PRO A 120 -15.81 9.96 -1.98
N ARG A 121 -15.25 9.80 -3.18
CA ARG A 121 -15.98 9.24 -4.32
C ARG A 121 -16.39 7.79 -4.09
N LEU A 122 -15.53 7.01 -3.42
CA LEU A 122 -15.81 5.63 -3.06
C LEU A 122 -16.69 5.57 -1.80
N LEU A 123 -16.49 6.49 -0.86
CA LEU A 123 -17.28 6.59 0.35
C LEU A 123 -18.72 6.97 0.09
N LYS A 124 -19.02 7.87 -0.88
CA LYS A 124 -20.40 8.29 -1.20
C LYS A 124 -21.35 7.12 -1.47
N VAL A 125 -20.87 6.07 -2.11
CA VAL A 125 -21.66 4.85 -2.34
C VAL A 125 -21.90 4.09 -1.03
N LEU A 126 -20.95 4.10 -0.12
CA LEU A 126 -21.02 3.44 1.19
C LEU A 126 -21.76 4.33 2.22
N GLU A 127 -21.58 5.63 2.18
CA GLU A 127 -22.32 6.62 3.00
C GLU A 127 -23.81 6.63 2.69
N PHE A 128 -24.20 6.47 1.41
CA PHE A 128 -25.59 6.28 1.03
C PHE A 128 -26.18 5.01 1.69
N ALA A 129 -25.34 4.03 2.03
CA ALA A 129 -25.71 2.86 2.80
C ALA A 129 -25.56 3.05 4.33
N GLY A 130 -25.27 4.27 4.81
CA GLY A 130 -25.19 4.63 6.22
C GLY A 130 -23.88 4.27 6.90
N PHE A 131 -22.74 4.21 6.16
CA PHE A 131 -21.43 3.86 6.71
C PHE A 131 -20.48 5.04 6.66
N SER A 132 -19.95 5.41 7.83
CA SER A 132 -18.80 6.28 8.00
C SER A 132 -17.70 5.50 8.72
N GLY A 133 -16.44 5.69 8.32
CA GLY A 133 -15.29 5.14 9.01
C GLY A 133 -14.74 6.15 10.01
N ASP A 134 -14.51 5.70 11.24
CA ASP A 134 -13.83 6.46 12.28
C ASP A 134 -12.43 5.90 12.47
N LYS A 135 -11.42 6.68 12.06
CA LYS A 135 -10.01 6.29 12.10
C LYS A 135 -9.53 6.01 13.52
N GLU A 136 -9.78 6.93 14.43
CA GLU A 136 -9.29 6.86 15.82
C GLU A 136 -9.94 5.69 16.55
N TYR A 137 -11.24 5.53 16.38
CA TYR A 137 -11.97 4.38 16.92
C TYR A 137 -11.46 3.06 16.33
N GLY A 138 -11.21 3.01 15.03
CA GLY A 138 -10.64 1.83 14.36
C GLY A 138 -9.27 1.46 14.91
N LEU A 139 -8.38 2.43 15.06
CA LEU A 139 -7.05 2.22 15.63
C LEU A 139 -7.12 1.76 17.10
N SER A 140 -7.99 2.37 17.91
CA SER A 140 -8.21 1.97 19.31
C SER A 140 -8.66 0.51 19.41
N GLN A 141 -9.67 0.11 18.63
CA GLN A 141 -10.19 -1.26 18.63
C GLN A 141 -9.13 -2.31 18.20
N LEU A 142 -8.34 -2.00 17.18
CA LEU A 142 -7.24 -2.87 16.77
C LEU A 142 -6.13 -2.95 17.81
N ASN A 143 -5.81 -1.84 18.47
CA ASN A 143 -4.82 -1.83 19.53
C ASN A 143 -5.27 -2.65 20.73
N ASP A 144 -6.53 -2.53 21.16
CA ASP A 144 -7.10 -3.35 22.22
C ASP A 144 -7.04 -4.83 21.88
N GLY A 145 -7.41 -5.20 20.64
CA GLY A 145 -7.30 -6.57 20.15
C GLY A 145 -5.86 -7.08 20.10
N ALA A 146 -4.89 -6.24 19.73
CA ALA A 146 -3.48 -6.60 19.62
C ALA A 146 -2.79 -6.77 20.99
N THR A 147 -3.21 -6.03 22.01
CA THR A 147 -2.58 -5.99 23.33
C THR A 147 -3.16 -7.01 24.31
N THR A 148 -4.32 -7.58 24.02
CA THR A 148 -4.93 -8.66 24.81
C THR A 148 -4.51 -10.04 24.29
N ASN A 149 -4.40 -11.02 25.21
CA ASN A 149 -3.99 -12.38 24.85
C ASN A 149 -5.16 -13.18 24.27
N ASN A 150 -5.54 -12.89 23.04
CA ASN A 150 -6.63 -13.54 22.32
C ASN A 150 -6.16 -14.17 21.00
N LEU A 151 -7.01 -15.02 20.41
CA LEU A 151 -6.71 -15.76 19.19
C LEU A 151 -6.38 -14.85 17.99
N ARG A 152 -6.91 -13.63 17.95
CA ARG A 152 -6.74 -12.69 16.84
C ARG A 152 -5.79 -11.52 17.16
N SER A 153 -5.10 -11.57 18.29
CA SER A 153 -4.16 -10.53 18.66
C SER A 153 -3.07 -10.29 17.61
N MET A 154 -2.55 -11.38 17.03
CA MET A 154 -1.60 -11.28 15.91
C MET A 154 -2.21 -10.62 14.67
N LEU A 155 -3.45 -10.95 14.32
CA LEU A 155 -4.12 -10.35 13.15
C LEU A 155 -4.34 -8.86 13.34
N CYS A 156 -4.76 -8.45 14.54
CA CYS A 156 -4.88 -7.03 14.89
C CYS A 156 -3.52 -6.31 14.78
N ALA A 157 -2.46 -6.90 15.34
CA ALA A 157 -1.11 -6.35 15.28
C ALA A 157 -0.60 -6.26 13.83
N LEU A 158 -0.78 -7.29 13.02
CA LEU A 158 -0.35 -7.30 11.63
C LEU A 158 -1.09 -6.23 10.80
N LEU A 159 -2.38 -6.05 11.02
CA LEU A 159 -3.14 -5.00 10.33
C LEU A 159 -2.66 -3.60 10.71
N LEU A 160 -2.39 -3.35 12.01
CA LEU A 160 -1.81 -2.10 12.47
C LEU A 160 -0.41 -1.87 11.89
N LEU A 161 0.45 -2.89 11.89
CA LEU A 161 1.79 -2.80 11.32
C LEU A 161 1.76 -2.52 9.81
N CYS A 162 0.85 -3.16 9.08
CA CYS A 162 0.61 -2.85 7.67
C CYS A 162 0.14 -1.39 7.50
N TYR A 163 -0.76 -0.93 8.35
CA TYR A 163 -1.22 0.45 8.31
C TYR A 163 -0.07 1.43 8.57
N TYR A 164 0.67 1.28 9.67
CA TYR A 164 1.73 2.20 10.08
C TYR A 164 2.95 2.22 9.15
N THR A 165 3.29 1.09 8.50
CA THR A 165 4.54 0.98 7.74
C THR A 165 4.36 0.89 6.22
N PHE A 166 3.18 0.54 5.73
CA PHE A 166 2.89 0.46 4.29
C PHE A 166 1.81 1.45 3.85
N LEU A 167 0.62 1.40 4.44
CA LEU A 167 -0.50 2.18 3.93
C LEU A 167 -0.30 3.68 4.10
N THR A 168 0.11 4.14 5.28
CA THR A 168 0.42 5.55 5.54
C THR A 168 1.62 6.03 4.73
N PHE A 169 2.58 5.14 4.47
CA PHE A 169 3.77 5.45 3.71
C PHE A 169 3.51 5.54 2.20
N ILE A 170 2.86 4.53 1.60
CA ILE A 170 2.66 4.44 0.15
C ILE A 170 1.45 5.25 -0.32
N LEU A 171 0.36 5.21 0.42
CA LEU A 171 -0.93 5.82 0.06
C LEU A 171 -1.23 7.12 0.82
N GLY A 172 -0.40 7.49 1.77
CA GLY A 172 -0.54 8.68 2.59
C GLY A 172 0.40 9.81 2.16
N THR A 173 0.82 10.60 3.15
CA THR A 173 1.76 11.71 2.97
C THR A 173 3.21 11.27 2.84
N GLY A 174 3.50 10.01 3.11
CA GLY A 174 4.82 9.40 2.91
C GLY A 174 5.71 9.36 4.15
N GLU A 175 5.20 9.72 5.31
CA GLU A 175 5.99 9.76 6.56
C GLU A 175 6.04 8.41 7.28
N GLY A 176 4.93 7.63 7.23
CA GLY A 176 4.77 6.42 8.04
C GLY A 176 4.66 6.73 9.54
N ASP A 177 4.08 5.82 10.29
CA ASP A 177 3.92 5.94 11.75
C ASP A 177 4.87 4.97 12.46
N VAL A 178 6.18 5.21 12.32
CA VAL A 178 7.23 4.27 12.75
C VAL A 178 7.25 4.12 14.29
N ALA A 179 7.04 5.20 15.03
CA ALA A 179 7.06 5.16 16.49
C ALA A 179 5.96 4.23 17.05
N ASP A 180 4.75 4.32 16.48
CA ASP A 180 3.65 3.43 16.86
C ASP A 180 3.89 1.98 16.41
N ALA A 181 4.48 1.80 15.22
CA ALA A 181 4.88 0.48 14.77
C ALA A 181 5.92 -0.17 15.70
N GLU A 182 6.95 0.56 16.11
CA GLU A 182 7.99 0.06 17.03
C GLU A 182 7.43 -0.26 18.41
N LYS A 183 6.56 0.61 18.95
CA LYS A 183 5.88 0.38 20.22
C LYS A 183 5.06 -0.91 20.18
N LEU A 184 4.33 -1.14 19.11
CA LEU A 184 3.54 -2.35 18.91
C LEU A 184 4.41 -3.59 18.72
N LEU A 185 5.51 -3.50 17.97
CA LEU A 185 6.43 -4.61 17.70
C LEU A 185 7.18 -5.11 18.92
N LYS A 186 7.52 -4.21 19.85
CA LYS A 186 8.40 -4.53 20.99
C LYS A 186 7.95 -5.76 21.80
N PRO A 187 6.70 -5.88 22.29
CA PRO A 187 6.27 -7.06 23.03
C PRO A 187 6.25 -8.33 22.18
N PHE A 188 5.88 -8.25 20.90
CA PHE A 188 5.89 -9.40 20.01
C PHE A 188 7.31 -9.89 19.69
N ARG A 189 8.27 -9.01 19.52
CA ARG A 189 9.66 -9.38 19.30
C ARG A 189 10.31 -9.98 20.54
N LEU A 190 9.93 -9.53 21.74
CA LEU A 190 10.37 -10.14 23.00
C LEU A 190 9.82 -11.55 23.16
N ARG A 191 8.54 -11.75 22.82
CA ARG A 191 7.88 -13.06 22.93
C ARG A 191 8.30 -14.01 21.81
N TYR A 192 8.54 -13.50 20.61
CA TYR A 192 8.87 -14.28 19.41
C TYR A 192 10.12 -13.71 18.72
N PRO A 193 11.33 -13.85 19.33
CA PRO A 193 12.54 -13.23 18.80
C PRO A 193 12.94 -13.73 17.40
N GLN A 194 12.53 -14.96 17.05
CA GLN A 194 12.73 -15.58 15.73
C GLN A 194 11.43 -15.57 14.89
N GLY A 195 10.43 -14.78 15.28
CA GLY A 195 9.20 -14.65 14.53
C GLY A 195 9.44 -13.91 13.21
N ALA A 196 9.47 -14.64 12.09
CA ALA A 196 9.85 -14.12 10.79
C ALA A 196 9.03 -12.89 10.36
N ILE A 197 7.72 -12.89 10.61
CA ILE A 197 6.84 -11.77 10.26
C ILE A 197 7.18 -10.51 11.08
N PHE A 198 7.57 -10.65 12.35
CA PHE A 198 7.97 -9.53 13.18
C PHE A 198 9.36 -9.01 12.81
N LEU A 199 10.27 -9.87 12.39
CA LEU A 199 11.54 -9.47 11.80
C LEU A 199 11.32 -8.67 10.50
N PHE A 200 10.38 -9.10 9.67
CA PHE A 200 10.00 -8.38 8.45
C PHE A 200 9.51 -6.95 8.75
N PHE A 201 8.58 -6.78 9.67
CA PHE A 201 8.08 -5.44 10.02
C PHE A 201 9.11 -4.59 10.75
N ALA A 202 9.99 -5.20 11.54
CA ALA A 202 11.15 -4.51 12.11
C ALA A 202 12.09 -3.99 11.02
N GLY A 203 12.38 -4.81 10.01
CA GLY A 203 13.13 -4.39 8.83
C GLY A 203 12.46 -3.25 8.08
N ARG A 204 11.14 -3.30 7.93
CA ARG A 204 10.37 -2.24 7.30
C ARG A 204 10.45 -0.92 8.09
N ALA A 205 10.33 -0.98 9.42
CA ALA A 205 10.48 0.19 10.30
C ALA A 205 11.89 0.80 10.20
N GLU A 206 12.94 -0.02 10.21
CA GLU A 206 14.32 0.46 10.01
C GLU A 206 14.51 1.13 8.66
N ALA A 207 13.97 0.56 7.59
CA ALA A 207 14.03 1.15 6.25
C ALA A 207 13.37 2.54 6.21
N ILE A 208 12.20 2.70 6.82
CA ILE A 208 11.50 4.00 6.89
C ILE A 208 12.32 5.04 7.67
N LYS A 209 13.03 4.62 8.70
CA LYS A 209 13.96 5.50 9.44
C LYS A 209 15.23 5.86 8.66
N GLY A 210 15.46 5.24 7.52
CA GLY A 210 16.67 5.42 6.71
C GLY A 210 17.81 4.48 7.06
N ASN A 211 17.63 3.56 8.01
CA ASN A 211 18.62 2.58 8.43
C ASN A 211 18.60 1.37 7.48
N ILE A 212 19.06 1.57 6.25
CA ILE A 212 18.90 0.59 5.16
C ILE A 212 19.75 -0.67 5.42
N ASP A 213 20.94 -0.53 5.98
CA ASP A 213 21.81 -1.69 6.27
C ASP A 213 21.21 -2.59 7.36
N GLU A 214 20.65 -2.00 8.42
CA GLU A 214 19.94 -2.73 9.47
C GLU A 214 18.65 -3.39 8.92
N ALA A 215 17.95 -2.72 8.03
CA ALA A 215 16.80 -3.29 7.35
C ALA A 215 17.16 -4.52 6.53
N VAL A 216 18.24 -4.48 5.78
CA VAL A 216 18.76 -5.63 5.01
C VAL A 216 19.00 -6.82 5.93
N VAL A 217 19.70 -6.63 7.05
CA VAL A 217 19.96 -7.71 8.02
C VAL A 217 18.67 -8.33 8.54
N LEU A 218 17.68 -7.51 8.90
CA LEU A 218 16.40 -7.99 9.44
C LEU A 218 15.58 -8.76 8.39
N PHE A 219 15.56 -8.33 7.13
CA PHE A 219 14.90 -9.07 6.06
C PHE A 219 15.60 -10.41 5.75
N GLU A 220 16.94 -10.45 5.76
CA GLU A 220 17.70 -11.68 5.61
C GLU A 220 17.47 -12.64 6.78
N ASP A 221 17.44 -12.14 8.00
CA ASP A 221 17.15 -12.94 9.19
C ASP A 221 15.72 -13.49 9.17
N GLY A 222 14.75 -12.71 8.65
CA GLY A 222 13.40 -13.18 8.40
C GLY A 222 13.35 -14.36 7.44
N CYS A 223 14.13 -14.31 6.35
CA CYS A 223 14.27 -15.43 5.41
C CYS A 223 14.89 -16.67 6.08
N LYS A 224 15.94 -16.49 6.90
CA LYS A 224 16.58 -17.58 7.64
C LYS A 224 15.64 -18.23 8.67
N ALA A 225 14.84 -17.41 9.35
CA ALA A 225 13.90 -17.85 10.37
C ALA A 225 12.73 -18.68 9.81
N GLN A 226 12.32 -18.46 8.56
CA GLN A 226 11.20 -19.15 7.91
C GLN A 226 11.67 -19.90 6.66
N GLN A 227 11.95 -21.21 6.81
CA GLN A 227 12.44 -22.04 5.70
C GLN A 227 11.34 -22.87 5.01
N GLN A 228 10.27 -23.17 5.73
CA GLN A 228 9.20 -24.02 5.22
C GLN A 228 8.23 -23.28 4.30
N TRP A 229 7.96 -22.02 4.59
CA TRP A 229 7.00 -21.19 3.84
C TRP A 229 7.75 -20.19 2.95
N LYS A 230 8.16 -20.64 1.78
CA LYS A 230 8.95 -19.87 0.82
C LYS A 230 8.26 -18.61 0.29
N GLN A 231 6.92 -18.58 0.28
CA GLN A 231 6.16 -17.38 -0.11
C GLN A 231 6.49 -16.18 0.77
N PHE A 232 6.87 -16.41 2.02
CA PHE A 232 7.35 -15.36 2.91
C PHE A 232 8.67 -14.75 2.43
N HIS A 233 9.58 -15.57 1.86
CA HIS A 233 10.82 -15.07 1.29
C HIS A 233 10.58 -14.04 0.17
N HIS A 234 9.52 -14.21 -0.62
CA HIS A 234 9.20 -13.29 -1.72
C HIS A 234 8.88 -11.88 -1.21
N MET A 235 8.27 -11.75 -0.05
CA MET A 235 8.05 -10.45 0.60
C MET A 235 9.38 -9.81 1.00
N CYS A 236 10.28 -10.60 1.60
CA CYS A 236 11.62 -10.14 1.97
C CYS A 236 12.45 -9.79 0.74
N TYR A 237 12.42 -10.59 -0.34
CA TYR A 237 13.15 -10.32 -1.58
C TYR A 237 12.70 -9.00 -2.23
N TRP A 238 11.41 -8.71 -2.18
CA TRP A 238 10.86 -7.43 -2.65
C TRP A 238 11.44 -6.24 -1.89
N GLU A 239 11.47 -6.31 -0.57
CA GLU A 239 12.04 -5.26 0.27
C GLU A 239 13.57 -5.16 0.11
N LEU A 240 14.28 -6.29 0.03
CA LEU A 240 15.72 -6.35 -0.22
C LEU A 240 16.09 -5.74 -1.58
N MET A 241 15.31 -6.04 -2.63
CA MET A 241 15.46 -5.43 -3.94
C MET A 241 15.43 -3.91 -3.85
N TRP A 242 14.48 -3.34 -3.10
CA TRP A 242 14.38 -1.90 -2.89
C TRP A 242 15.51 -1.36 -2.00
N CYS A 243 15.90 -2.05 -0.95
CA CYS A 243 17.03 -1.64 -0.12
C CYS A 243 18.31 -1.46 -0.94
N PHE A 244 18.63 -2.40 -1.82
CA PHE A 244 19.79 -2.28 -2.71
C PHE A 244 19.57 -1.20 -3.80
N THR A 245 18.35 -0.97 -4.22
CA THR A 245 18.00 0.15 -5.11
C THR A 245 18.32 1.48 -4.44
N TYR A 246 17.94 1.69 -3.19
CA TYR A 246 18.24 2.92 -2.44
C TYR A 246 19.73 3.19 -2.31
N LYS A 247 20.53 2.16 -2.26
CA LYS A 247 22.00 2.22 -2.22
C LYS A 247 22.64 2.31 -3.61
N CYS A 248 21.87 2.34 -4.68
CA CYS A 248 22.35 2.28 -6.07
C CYS A 248 23.18 1.03 -6.38
N VAL A 249 22.99 -0.06 -5.67
CA VAL A 249 23.64 -1.35 -5.92
C VAL A 249 22.79 -2.17 -6.89
N TRP A 250 22.79 -1.76 -8.14
CA TRP A 250 21.88 -2.25 -9.18
C TRP A 250 21.98 -3.74 -9.45
N ARG A 251 23.21 -4.29 -9.40
CA ARG A 251 23.44 -5.72 -9.62
C ARG A 251 22.79 -6.58 -8.54
N MET A 252 22.89 -6.19 -7.27
CA MET A 252 22.23 -6.93 -6.19
C MET A 252 20.70 -6.82 -6.28
N ALA A 253 20.20 -5.64 -6.59
CA ALA A 253 18.78 -5.44 -6.82
C ALA A 253 18.27 -6.31 -7.98
N TYR A 254 19.02 -6.41 -9.07
CA TYR A 254 18.75 -7.31 -10.17
C TYR A 254 18.64 -8.77 -9.74
N PHE A 255 19.54 -9.28 -8.91
CA PHE A 255 19.48 -10.66 -8.43
C PHE A 255 18.23 -10.94 -7.61
N TYR A 256 17.77 -10.01 -6.78
CA TYR A 256 16.51 -10.19 -6.07
C TYR A 256 15.30 -10.12 -7.00
N ALA A 257 15.31 -9.27 -8.01
CA ALA A 257 14.28 -9.26 -9.06
C ALA A 257 14.27 -10.58 -9.86
N ASP A 258 15.44 -11.16 -10.13
CA ASP A 258 15.58 -12.47 -10.77
C ASP A 258 15.00 -13.60 -9.92
N LEU A 259 15.34 -13.66 -8.62
CA LEU A 259 14.72 -14.61 -7.68
C LEU A 259 13.19 -14.50 -7.70
N LEU A 260 12.66 -13.29 -7.60
CA LEU A 260 11.22 -13.05 -7.65
C LEU A 260 10.61 -13.51 -8.98
N SER A 261 11.26 -13.26 -10.11
CA SER A 261 10.76 -13.66 -11.44
C SER A 261 10.70 -15.18 -11.60
N ASN A 262 11.59 -15.91 -10.95
CA ASN A 262 11.68 -17.36 -11.03
C ASN A 262 10.81 -18.08 -10.00
N GLU A 263 10.68 -17.54 -8.80
CA GLU A 263 10.04 -18.23 -7.68
C GLU A 263 8.62 -17.72 -7.38
N SER A 264 8.37 -16.42 -7.53
CA SER A 264 7.08 -15.81 -7.18
C SER A 264 6.07 -15.87 -8.31
N ARG A 265 4.85 -16.26 -7.97
CA ARG A 265 3.71 -16.28 -8.92
C ARG A 265 2.86 -15.00 -8.90
N TRP A 266 3.26 -14.00 -8.12
CA TRP A 266 2.44 -12.80 -7.92
C TRP A 266 2.34 -11.95 -9.19
N SER A 267 3.47 -11.56 -9.78
CA SER A 267 3.49 -10.77 -11.02
C SER A 267 4.81 -10.95 -11.76
N LYS A 268 4.91 -11.98 -12.57
CA LYS A 268 6.12 -12.22 -13.37
C LYS A 268 6.43 -11.05 -14.32
N ALA A 269 5.42 -10.43 -14.89
CA ALA A 269 5.59 -9.26 -15.76
C ALA A 269 6.31 -8.10 -15.01
N MET A 270 5.91 -7.83 -13.77
CA MET A 270 6.54 -6.80 -12.94
C MET A 270 8.01 -7.12 -12.64
N TYR A 271 8.29 -8.36 -12.25
CA TYR A 271 9.65 -8.76 -11.90
C TYR A 271 10.59 -8.77 -13.11
N VAL A 272 10.12 -9.22 -14.27
CA VAL A 272 10.89 -9.16 -15.52
C VAL A 272 11.13 -7.70 -15.94
N TYR A 273 10.14 -6.83 -15.79
CA TYR A 273 10.32 -5.39 -15.99
C TYR A 273 11.41 -4.82 -15.08
N MET A 274 11.40 -5.18 -13.79
CA MET A 274 12.42 -4.72 -12.84
C MET A 274 13.81 -5.25 -13.19
N LYS A 275 13.94 -6.51 -13.61
CA LYS A 275 15.21 -7.06 -14.12
C LYS A 275 15.77 -6.22 -15.27
N ALA A 276 14.94 -5.96 -16.28
CA ALA A 276 15.32 -5.16 -17.43
C ALA A 276 15.70 -3.72 -17.00
N ALA A 277 14.94 -3.13 -16.09
CA ALA A 277 15.21 -1.81 -15.57
C ALA A 277 16.56 -1.74 -14.83
N TYR A 278 16.90 -2.74 -13.99
CA TYR A 278 18.20 -2.78 -13.32
C TYR A 278 19.35 -2.99 -14.29
N LEU A 279 19.19 -3.83 -15.32
CA LEU A 279 20.23 -3.98 -16.36
C LEU A 279 20.49 -2.65 -17.09
N SER A 280 19.45 -1.85 -17.32
CA SER A 280 19.59 -0.52 -17.95
C SER A 280 20.38 0.48 -17.09
N MET A 281 20.49 0.24 -15.77
CA MET A 281 21.26 1.07 -14.84
C MET A 281 22.75 0.70 -14.78
N LEU A 282 23.14 -0.47 -15.30
CA LEU A 282 24.53 -0.89 -15.35
C LEU A 282 25.30 -0.06 -16.38
N ALA A 283 26.58 0.17 -16.10
CA ALA A 283 27.45 0.92 -17.01
C ALA A 283 27.56 0.26 -18.38
N PRO A 284 27.70 1.05 -19.48
CA PRO A 284 28.02 0.48 -20.79
C PRO A 284 29.33 -0.33 -20.72
N GLY A 285 29.29 -1.55 -21.22
CA GLY A 285 30.45 -2.48 -21.17
C GLY A 285 30.59 -3.26 -19.88
N GLU A 286 29.80 -3.00 -18.85
CA GLU A 286 29.71 -3.87 -17.68
C GLU A 286 29.05 -5.19 -18.06
N ALA A 287 29.66 -6.30 -17.62
CA ALA A 287 29.12 -7.64 -17.93
C ALA A 287 27.70 -7.82 -17.42
N ARG A 288 26.78 -8.21 -18.30
CA ARG A 288 25.39 -8.48 -17.94
C ARG A 288 25.29 -9.84 -17.23
N PRO A 289 24.63 -9.90 -16.05
CA PRO A 289 24.38 -11.17 -15.38
C PRO A 289 23.63 -12.14 -16.29
N PHE A 290 24.01 -13.41 -16.28
CA PHE A 290 23.41 -14.49 -17.07
C PHE A 290 23.35 -14.23 -18.59
N GLY A 291 24.08 -13.26 -19.11
CA GLY A 291 24.03 -12.88 -20.52
C GLY A 291 22.69 -12.29 -20.97
N GLU A 292 21.86 -11.85 -20.05
CA GLU A 292 20.56 -11.27 -20.36
C GLU A 292 20.69 -9.86 -20.96
N ASP A 293 19.83 -9.57 -21.95
CA ASP A 293 19.72 -8.25 -22.58
C ASP A 293 18.44 -7.52 -22.13
N GLU A 294 18.59 -6.26 -21.74
CA GLU A 294 17.46 -5.45 -21.25
C GLU A 294 16.35 -5.25 -22.28
N VAL A 295 16.72 -5.07 -23.55
CA VAL A 295 15.73 -4.87 -24.63
C VAL A 295 14.86 -6.12 -24.80
N ASP A 296 15.49 -7.31 -24.82
CA ASP A 296 14.79 -8.58 -24.94
C ASP A 296 13.87 -8.82 -23.73
N LEU A 297 14.33 -8.50 -22.52
CA LEU A 297 13.51 -8.61 -21.31
C LEU A 297 12.32 -7.65 -21.34
N PHE A 298 12.50 -6.39 -21.71
CA PHE A 298 11.38 -5.45 -21.85
C PHE A 298 10.36 -5.92 -22.90
N ARG A 299 10.81 -6.47 -24.02
CA ARG A 299 9.93 -7.04 -25.04
C ARG A 299 9.08 -8.21 -24.53
N GLN A 300 9.60 -8.98 -23.60
CA GLN A 300 8.90 -10.13 -23.00
C GLN A 300 7.86 -9.74 -21.94
N VAL A 301 7.93 -8.55 -21.35
CA VAL A 301 7.08 -8.15 -20.21
C VAL A 301 5.61 -8.40 -20.47
N SER A 302 5.09 -8.01 -21.63
CA SER A 302 3.67 -8.17 -21.96
C SER A 302 3.21 -9.63 -22.10
N THR A 303 4.13 -10.56 -22.39
CA THR A 303 3.83 -12.00 -22.51
C THR A 303 3.55 -12.64 -21.15
N PHE A 304 4.07 -12.05 -20.07
CA PHE A 304 3.89 -12.53 -18.70
C PHE A 304 2.71 -11.89 -17.96
N LYS A 305 1.86 -11.16 -18.69
CA LYS A 305 0.65 -10.57 -18.12
C LYS A 305 -0.20 -11.62 -17.43
N GLN A 306 -0.39 -11.48 -16.14
CA GLN A 306 -1.23 -12.36 -15.34
C GLN A 306 -2.51 -11.63 -14.90
N LYS A 307 -3.57 -12.40 -14.77
CA LYS A 307 -4.81 -11.91 -14.18
C LYS A 307 -4.98 -12.57 -12.81
N ILE A 308 -4.77 -11.80 -11.76
CA ILE A 308 -5.16 -12.22 -10.42
C ILE A 308 -6.66 -11.94 -10.30
N ALA A 309 -7.44 -13.03 -10.19
CA ALA A 309 -8.90 -12.95 -10.09
C ALA A 309 -9.57 -12.11 -11.22
N GLY A 310 -9.00 -12.17 -12.43
CA GLY A 310 -9.56 -11.53 -13.64
C GLY A 310 -8.87 -10.24 -14.07
N LYS A 311 -8.05 -9.60 -13.23
CA LYS A 311 -7.37 -8.33 -13.54
C LYS A 311 -5.89 -8.33 -13.17
N SER A 312 -5.12 -7.51 -13.88
CA SER A 312 -3.73 -7.24 -13.52
C SER A 312 -3.65 -6.09 -12.51
N PRO A 313 -2.76 -6.17 -11.50
CA PRO A 313 -2.52 -5.07 -10.57
C PRO A 313 -2.15 -3.76 -11.30
N PRO A 314 -2.43 -2.59 -10.73
CA PRO A 314 -2.10 -1.31 -11.36
C PRO A 314 -0.63 -1.15 -11.72
N THR A 315 0.28 -1.61 -10.86
CA THR A 315 1.73 -1.58 -11.10
C THR A 315 2.15 -2.49 -12.25
N GLU A 316 1.52 -3.65 -12.41
CA GLU A 316 1.76 -4.53 -13.57
C GLU A 316 1.27 -3.89 -14.86
N LYS A 317 0.09 -3.28 -14.86
CA LYS A 317 -0.43 -2.53 -16.01
C LYS A 317 0.52 -1.40 -16.40
N PHE A 318 1.05 -0.68 -15.40
CA PHE A 318 2.03 0.37 -15.58
C PHE A 318 3.30 -0.17 -16.25
N ALA A 319 3.89 -1.22 -15.70
CA ALA A 319 5.10 -1.87 -16.24
C ALA A 319 4.90 -2.33 -17.71
N ILE A 320 3.78 -3.01 -17.99
CA ILE A 320 3.45 -3.47 -19.35
C ILE A 320 3.33 -2.28 -20.31
N ARG A 321 2.67 -1.20 -19.89
CA ARG A 321 2.50 0.01 -20.70
C ARG A 321 3.85 0.68 -21.01
N LYS A 322 4.71 0.85 -20.02
CA LYS A 322 6.04 1.45 -20.21
C LYS A 322 6.93 0.59 -21.10
N ALA A 323 6.87 -0.72 -20.98
CA ALA A 323 7.67 -1.64 -21.78
C ALA A 323 7.25 -1.68 -23.27
N ARG A 324 6.07 -1.21 -23.64
CA ARG A 324 5.57 -1.27 -25.03
C ARG A 324 6.46 -0.57 -26.03
N ARG A 325 7.15 0.51 -25.64
CA ARG A 325 8.07 1.22 -26.56
C ARG A 325 9.19 0.34 -27.10
N TYR A 326 9.57 -0.72 -26.38
CA TYR A 326 10.61 -1.66 -26.79
C TYR A 326 10.17 -2.63 -27.90
N LYS A 327 8.90 -2.65 -28.29
CA LYS A 327 8.40 -3.45 -29.41
C LYS A 327 8.84 -2.90 -30.78
N ALA A 328 9.23 -1.64 -30.85
CA ALA A 328 9.79 -1.06 -32.05
C ALA A 328 11.11 -1.75 -32.43
N SER A 329 11.42 -1.78 -33.73
CA SER A 329 12.67 -2.39 -34.23
C SER A 329 13.91 -1.67 -33.70
N CYS A 330 13.84 -0.34 -33.60
CA CYS A 330 14.86 0.51 -33.01
C CYS A 330 14.26 1.27 -31.82
N PRO A 331 14.17 0.65 -30.63
CA PRO A 331 13.40 1.21 -29.53
C PRO A 331 14.08 2.41 -28.88
N VAL A 332 13.28 3.40 -28.52
CA VAL A 332 13.71 4.50 -27.63
C VAL A 332 13.77 3.97 -26.20
N ARG A 333 14.93 4.03 -25.58
CA ARG A 333 15.15 3.50 -24.23
C ARG A 333 14.47 4.38 -23.17
N LEU A 334 13.90 3.75 -22.14
CA LEU A 334 13.43 4.43 -20.95
C LEU A 334 14.61 5.08 -20.21
N PRO A 335 14.49 6.34 -19.75
CA PRO A 335 15.63 7.04 -19.16
C PRO A 335 16.02 6.54 -17.78
N VAL A 336 15.05 6.31 -16.88
CA VAL A 336 15.26 5.89 -15.49
C VAL A 336 14.10 4.98 -15.00
N PRO A 337 13.92 3.82 -15.60
CA PRO A 337 12.75 2.98 -15.30
C PRO A 337 12.71 2.48 -13.86
N VAL A 338 13.87 2.24 -13.23
CA VAL A 338 13.95 1.87 -11.80
C VAL A 338 13.43 2.99 -10.91
N LEU A 339 13.89 4.21 -11.14
CA LEU A 339 13.55 5.36 -10.30
C LEU A 339 12.09 5.77 -10.50
N GLU A 340 11.56 5.65 -11.70
CA GLU A 340 10.15 5.87 -11.98
C GLU A 340 9.26 4.89 -11.21
N MET A 341 9.62 3.61 -11.21
CA MET A 341 8.91 2.60 -10.42
C MET A 341 9.10 2.82 -8.91
N MET A 342 10.29 3.22 -8.47
CA MET A 342 10.56 3.60 -7.07
C MET A 342 9.63 4.72 -6.60
N TYR A 343 9.31 5.68 -7.46
CA TYR A 343 8.32 6.72 -7.16
C TYR A 343 6.92 6.13 -6.88
N MET A 344 6.50 5.14 -7.66
CA MET A 344 5.19 4.50 -7.47
C MET A 344 5.04 3.81 -6.11
N TRP A 345 6.16 3.40 -5.50
CA TRP A 345 6.24 2.82 -4.15
C TRP A 345 6.66 3.83 -3.08
N ASN A 346 6.70 5.10 -3.42
CA ASN A 346 7.12 6.20 -2.55
C ASN A 346 8.54 6.06 -1.99
N GLY A 347 9.43 5.42 -2.75
CA GLY A 347 10.81 5.15 -2.33
C GLY A 347 11.66 6.40 -2.11
N PHE A 348 11.32 7.54 -2.73
CA PHE A 348 12.03 8.81 -2.48
C PHE A 348 11.85 9.33 -1.06
N SER A 349 10.73 9.02 -0.41
CA SER A 349 10.54 9.28 1.02
C SER A 349 11.42 8.39 1.89
N MET A 350 11.71 7.16 1.45
CA MET A 350 12.60 6.22 2.15
C MET A 350 14.03 6.77 2.29
N ILE A 351 14.54 7.41 1.25
CA ILE A 351 15.90 7.98 1.23
C ILE A 351 15.98 9.41 1.77
N SER A 352 14.86 10.03 2.12
CA SER A 352 14.79 11.45 2.51
C SER A 352 15.62 11.79 3.74
N LYS A 353 15.82 10.84 4.65
CA LYS A 353 16.59 11.02 5.89
C LYS A 353 18.08 10.71 5.74
N ARG A 354 18.52 10.32 4.56
CA ARG A 354 19.91 9.95 4.24
C ARG A 354 20.41 10.80 3.07
N PRO A 355 21.09 11.94 3.36
CA PRO A 355 21.56 12.87 2.32
C PRO A 355 22.42 12.21 1.25
N GLU A 356 23.27 11.27 1.61
CA GLU A 356 24.12 10.54 0.66
C GLU A 356 23.32 9.67 -0.32
N LEU A 357 22.21 9.07 0.11
CA LEU A 357 21.34 8.27 -0.77
C LEU A 357 20.57 9.17 -1.74
N THR A 358 20.05 10.29 -1.24
CA THR A 358 19.38 11.29 -2.08
C THR A 358 20.35 11.88 -3.12
N GLU A 359 21.58 12.17 -2.72
CA GLU A 359 22.62 12.69 -3.62
C GLU A 359 22.94 11.68 -4.74
N GLY A 360 23.09 10.40 -4.41
CA GLY A 360 23.31 9.35 -5.40
C GLY A 360 22.20 9.26 -6.44
N MET A 361 20.93 9.38 -6.00
CA MET A 361 19.77 9.41 -6.90
C MET A 361 19.75 10.66 -7.76
N LEU A 362 20.05 11.83 -7.17
CA LEU A 362 20.10 13.10 -7.91
C LEU A 362 21.16 13.07 -9.00
N GLN A 363 22.36 12.57 -8.71
CA GLN A 363 23.42 12.42 -9.70
C GLN A 363 23.00 11.49 -10.84
N THR A 364 22.35 10.38 -10.54
CA THR A 364 21.79 9.47 -11.55
C THR A 364 20.78 10.18 -12.47
N LEU A 365 19.92 11.01 -11.90
CA LEU A 365 18.92 11.78 -12.66
C LEU A 365 19.55 12.89 -13.50
N VAL A 366 20.54 13.58 -12.98
CA VAL A 366 21.31 14.63 -13.72
C VAL A 366 22.01 14.01 -14.92
N GLU A 367 22.64 12.85 -14.76
CA GLU A 367 23.28 12.14 -15.87
C GLU A 367 22.26 11.67 -16.91
N ALA A 368 21.12 11.13 -16.48
CA ALA A 368 20.04 10.74 -17.37
C ALA A 368 19.48 11.95 -18.17
N GLU A 369 19.34 13.10 -17.53
CA GLU A 369 18.93 14.35 -18.19
C GLU A 369 19.95 14.78 -19.25
N ARG A 370 21.24 14.73 -18.94
CA ARG A 370 22.31 15.04 -19.87
C ARG A 370 22.24 14.15 -21.12
N ILE A 371 22.13 12.85 -20.94
CA ILE A 371 22.01 11.88 -22.04
C ILE A 371 20.77 12.17 -22.88
N LEU A 372 19.63 12.47 -22.23
CA LEU A 372 18.39 12.79 -22.94
C LEU A 372 18.50 14.06 -23.78
N LEU A 373 19.15 15.11 -23.27
CA LEU A 373 19.34 16.38 -23.99
C LEU A 373 20.30 16.25 -25.16
N GLU A 374 21.30 15.38 -25.08
CA GLU A 374 22.24 15.09 -26.16
C GLU A 374 21.68 14.12 -27.21
N SER A 375 20.62 13.41 -26.89
CA SER A 375 19.99 12.45 -27.82
C SER A 375 19.05 13.14 -28.82
N PRO A 376 18.86 12.57 -30.02
CA PRO A 376 17.90 13.09 -30.99
C PRO A 376 16.48 13.14 -30.42
N ALA A 377 15.73 14.20 -30.76
CA ALA A 377 14.34 14.32 -30.36
C ALA A 377 13.48 13.19 -30.97
N ASN A 378 12.57 12.66 -30.20
CA ASN A 378 11.63 11.63 -30.60
C ASN A 378 10.26 11.85 -29.93
N GLU A 379 9.30 10.99 -30.20
CA GLU A 379 7.94 11.12 -29.65
C GLU A 379 7.84 11.05 -28.11
N TYR A 380 8.82 10.43 -27.44
CA TYR A 380 8.88 10.28 -25.98
C TYR A 380 9.68 11.38 -25.27
N SER A 381 10.40 12.24 -25.99
CA SER A 381 11.37 13.17 -25.41
C SER A 381 10.77 14.07 -24.36
N MET A 382 9.57 14.59 -24.55
CA MET A 382 8.92 15.47 -23.59
C MET A 382 8.46 14.71 -22.35
N ASP A 383 7.84 13.54 -22.54
CA ASP A 383 7.40 12.66 -21.45
C ASP A 383 8.60 12.24 -20.59
N ASP A 384 9.68 11.77 -21.20
CA ASP A 384 10.90 11.35 -20.52
C ASP A 384 11.56 12.49 -19.74
N ARG A 385 11.58 13.69 -20.34
CA ARG A 385 12.07 14.89 -19.65
C ARG A 385 11.22 15.22 -18.43
N CYS A 386 9.91 15.11 -18.53
CA CYS A 386 8.99 15.36 -17.41
C CYS A 386 9.13 14.31 -16.31
N VAL A 387 9.36 13.04 -16.63
CA VAL A 387 9.71 12.01 -15.65
C VAL A 387 10.95 12.44 -14.85
N ILE A 388 12.02 12.83 -15.52
CA ILE A 388 13.25 13.26 -14.86
C ILE A 388 12.99 14.50 -13.99
N HIS A 389 12.25 15.49 -14.46
CA HIS A 389 11.93 16.67 -13.67
C HIS A 389 11.12 16.34 -12.41
N LEU A 390 10.12 15.47 -12.51
CA LEU A 390 9.34 15.02 -11.35
C LEU A 390 10.26 14.41 -10.28
N LEU A 391 11.13 13.49 -10.69
CA LEU A 391 12.02 12.76 -9.77
C LEU A 391 13.14 13.66 -9.22
N LYS A 392 13.71 14.56 -10.03
CA LYS A 392 14.66 15.58 -9.55
C LYS A 392 14.02 16.50 -8.51
N GLY A 393 12.78 16.92 -8.73
CA GLY A 393 12.04 17.73 -7.77
C GLY A 393 11.94 17.06 -6.40
N LEU A 394 11.71 15.74 -6.36
CA LEU A 394 11.69 14.98 -5.11
C LEU A 394 13.05 14.94 -4.42
N CYS A 395 14.14 14.73 -5.15
CA CYS A 395 15.49 14.76 -4.59
C CYS A 395 15.85 16.14 -4.05
N LEU A 396 15.56 17.20 -4.81
CA LEU A 396 15.82 18.58 -4.39
C LEU A 396 15.00 18.97 -3.16
N LYS A 397 13.74 18.53 -3.08
CA LYS A 397 12.92 18.70 -1.88
C LYS A 397 13.59 18.02 -0.68
N ASN A 398 14.03 16.76 -0.81
CA ASN A 398 14.70 16.02 0.25
C ASN A 398 15.99 16.70 0.74
N GLN A 399 16.67 17.43 -0.14
CA GLN A 399 17.88 18.22 0.19
C GLN A 399 17.56 19.60 0.76
N GLY A 400 16.29 20.00 0.87
CA GLY A 400 15.89 21.31 1.34
C GLY A 400 15.96 22.43 0.27
N HIS A 401 16.24 22.09 -0.99
CA HIS A 401 16.25 23.06 -2.11
C HIS A 401 14.83 23.30 -2.63
N ILE A 402 14.00 23.93 -1.80
CA ILE A 402 12.56 24.07 -2.03
C ILE A 402 12.24 24.80 -3.34
N ARG A 403 12.88 25.93 -3.64
CA ARG A 403 12.63 26.67 -4.88
C ARG A 403 12.96 25.86 -6.13
N ALA A 404 14.09 25.18 -6.12
CA ALA A 404 14.50 24.32 -7.24
C ALA A 404 13.53 23.13 -7.41
N ALA A 405 13.02 22.56 -6.31
CA ALA A 405 12.00 21.52 -6.34
C ALA A 405 10.68 22.06 -6.95
N GLU A 406 10.21 23.22 -6.52
CA GLU A 406 9.03 23.87 -7.09
C GLU A 406 9.18 24.12 -8.60
N GLU A 407 10.33 24.60 -9.04
CA GLU A 407 10.61 24.80 -10.46
C GLU A 407 10.52 23.50 -11.26
N CYS A 408 11.04 22.39 -10.73
CA CYS A 408 10.95 21.08 -11.38
C CYS A 408 9.49 20.62 -11.53
N PHE A 409 8.69 20.72 -10.49
CA PHE A 409 7.27 20.34 -10.55
C PHE A 409 6.47 21.24 -11.48
N ASN A 410 6.75 22.55 -11.48
CA ASN A 410 6.13 23.49 -12.40
C ASN A 410 6.51 23.25 -13.86
N LYS A 411 7.73 22.80 -14.14
CA LYS A 411 8.14 22.41 -15.51
C LYS A 411 7.27 21.23 -16.03
N VAL A 412 6.98 20.28 -15.17
CA VAL A 412 6.06 19.16 -15.52
C VAL A 412 4.66 19.69 -15.78
N TYR A 413 4.11 20.49 -14.88
CA TYR A 413 2.79 21.08 -15.02
C TYR A 413 2.65 21.93 -16.29
N ASN A 414 3.62 22.79 -16.56
CA ASN A 414 3.63 23.68 -17.74
C ASN A 414 3.80 22.92 -19.06
N SER A 415 4.24 21.66 -19.01
CA SER A 415 4.38 20.78 -20.17
C SER A 415 3.13 19.94 -20.46
N GLU A 416 2.03 20.11 -19.71
CA GLU A 416 0.81 19.29 -19.80
C GLU A 416 0.35 19.03 -21.24
N LYS A 417 0.26 20.08 -22.05
CA LYS A 417 -0.21 19.97 -23.45
C LYS A 417 0.76 19.25 -24.39
N LYS A 418 2.01 19.05 -23.97
CA LYS A 418 3.07 18.42 -24.75
C LYS A 418 3.31 16.96 -24.35
N ILE A 419 2.79 16.53 -23.18
CA ILE A 419 2.86 15.15 -22.71
C ILE A 419 1.91 14.30 -23.54
N ARG A 420 2.41 13.19 -24.08
CA ARG A 420 1.65 12.33 -25.00
C ARG A 420 1.21 11.00 -24.39
N PHE A 421 2.04 10.43 -23.52
CA PHE A 421 1.87 9.05 -23.04
C PHE A 421 1.69 8.97 -21.53
N ASP A 422 2.47 9.71 -20.77
CA ASP A 422 2.57 9.59 -19.31
C ASP A 422 1.72 10.65 -18.61
N HIS A 423 0.40 10.60 -18.83
CA HIS A 423 -0.55 11.57 -18.29
C HIS A 423 -0.65 11.57 -16.76
N TYR A 424 -0.09 10.55 -16.08
CA TYR A 424 0.01 10.54 -14.62
C TYR A 424 0.94 11.64 -14.06
N LEU A 425 1.87 12.13 -14.88
CA LEU A 425 2.91 13.06 -14.45
C LEU A 425 2.34 14.37 -13.90
N VAL A 426 1.37 14.95 -14.58
CA VAL A 426 0.80 16.23 -14.18
C VAL A 426 0.05 16.18 -12.84
N PRO A 427 -0.93 15.29 -12.63
CA PRO A 427 -1.59 15.21 -11.33
C PRO A 427 -0.64 14.85 -10.19
N ASN A 428 0.39 14.06 -10.45
CA ASN A 428 1.42 13.75 -9.45
C ASN A 428 2.36 14.94 -9.19
N ALA A 429 2.73 15.72 -10.20
CA ALA A 429 3.49 16.95 -9.99
C ALA A 429 2.71 17.97 -9.14
N LEU A 430 1.41 18.13 -9.37
CA LEU A 430 0.53 18.96 -8.55
C LEU A 430 0.44 18.44 -7.11
N LEU A 431 0.34 17.13 -6.92
CA LEU A 431 0.36 16.50 -5.60
C LEU A 431 1.67 16.78 -4.86
N GLU A 432 2.81 16.55 -5.49
CA GLU A 432 4.12 16.76 -4.86
C GLU A 432 4.39 18.25 -4.57
N LEU A 433 3.96 19.14 -5.45
CA LEU A 433 4.01 20.58 -5.23
C LEU A 433 3.13 20.99 -4.03
N SER A 434 1.96 20.39 -3.90
CA SER A 434 1.06 20.60 -2.75
C SER A 434 1.71 20.17 -1.44
N VAL A 435 2.41 19.05 -1.42
CA VAL A 435 3.15 18.59 -0.24
C VAL A 435 4.24 19.60 0.15
N VAL A 436 4.98 20.13 -0.82
CA VAL A 436 5.95 21.21 -0.59
C VAL A 436 5.27 22.44 0.03
N TYR A 437 4.10 22.82 -0.45
CA TYR A 437 3.37 23.97 0.07
C TYR A 437 2.84 23.72 1.49
N ILE A 438 2.40 22.50 1.81
CA ILE A 438 2.02 22.13 3.18
C ILE A 438 3.23 22.27 4.11
N ASP A 439 4.39 21.73 3.73
CA ASP A 439 5.61 21.75 4.53
C ASP A 439 6.15 23.17 4.75
N THR A 440 5.83 24.11 3.85
CA THR A 440 6.23 25.53 3.92
C THR A 440 5.12 26.45 4.44
N GLY A 441 4.02 25.93 4.95
CA GLY A 441 2.92 26.68 5.53
C GLY A 441 1.95 27.34 4.55
N ARG A 442 2.09 27.10 3.26
CA ARG A 442 1.23 27.65 2.18
C ARG A 442 -0.02 26.80 1.98
N LYS A 443 -0.81 26.62 3.05
CA LYS A 443 -1.96 25.67 3.10
C LYS A 443 -3.03 25.95 2.06
N GLU A 444 -3.40 27.21 1.83
CA GLU A 444 -4.45 27.58 0.88
C GLU A 444 -4.07 27.25 -0.58
N GLU A 445 -2.82 27.51 -0.94
CA GLU A 445 -2.29 27.17 -2.26
C GLU A 445 -2.24 25.66 -2.45
N ALA A 446 -1.84 24.92 -1.40
CA ALA A 446 -1.84 23.45 -1.41
C ALA A 446 -3.24 22.90 -1.67
N ILE A 447 -4.27 23.41 -0.97
CA ILE A 447 -5.66 22.99 -1.16
C ILE A 447 -6.12 23.22 -2.61
N LYS A 448 -5.82 24.37 -3.19
CA LYS A 448 -6.18 24.67 -4.59
C LYS A 448 -5.59 23.65 -5.56
N LEU A 449 -4.31 23.31 -5.40
CA LEU A 449 -3.63 22.34 -6.26
C LEU A 449 -4.16 20.92 -6.05
N LEU A 450 -4.42 20.52 -4.80
CA LEU A 450 -4.96 19.21 -4.48
C LEU A 450 -6.38 19.03 -5.07
N VAL A 451 -7.23 20.04 -4.95
CA VAL A 451 -8.56 20.03 -5.56
C VAL A 451 -8.45 19.93 -7.08
N LYS A 452 -7.55 20.69 -7.70
CA LYS A 452 -7.29 20.62 -9.14
C LYS A 452 -6.82 19.22 -9.56
N ALA A 453 -5.84 18.66 -8.88
CA ALA A 453 -5.35 17.30 -9.15
C ALA A 453 -6.44 16.23 -9.02
N LYS A 454 -7.35 16.40 -8.04
CA LYS A 454 -8.48 15.50 -7.80
C LYS A 454 -9.55 15.55 -8.88
N THR A 455 -9.87 16.74 -9.40
CA THR A 455 -11.05 16.96 -10.22
C THR A 455 -10.77 16.98 -11.71
N ASN A 456 -9.63 17.49 -12.14
CA ASN A 456 -9.34 17.78 -13.55
C ASN A 456 -8.68 16.63 -14.30
N TYR A 457 -8.21 15.61 -13.60
CA TYR A 457 -7.46 14.49 -14.20
C TYR A 457 -8.12 13.16 -13.88
N LYS A 458 -8.26 12.31 -14.89
CA LYS A 458 -8.90 10.99 -14.80
C LYS A 458 -8.25 10.03 -15.81
N GLU A 459 -8.45 8.73 -15.58
CA GLU A 459 -8.05 7.66 -16.50
C GLU A 459 -6.55 7.60 -16.82
N TYR A 460 -5.72 7.98 -15.87
CA TYR A 460 -4.27 7.89 -15.98
C TYR A 460 -3.71 6.71 -15.17
N SER A 461 -2.48 6.30 -15.49
CA SER A 461 -1.82 5.19 -14.79
C SER A 461 -1.65 5.49 -13.31
N MET A 462 -1.92 4.50 -12.45
CA MET A 462 -1.81 4.61 -10.99
C MET A 462 -2.74 5.67 -10.37
N GLU A 463 -3.86 5.98 -11.03
CA GLU A 463 -4.82 6.98 -10.56
C GLU A 463 -5.28 6.72 -9.12
N SER A 464 -5.61 5.48 -8.78
CA SER A 464 -6.08 5.13 -7.43
C SER A 464 -5.06 5.51 -6.35
N ARG A 465 -3.77 5.20 -6.56
CA ARG A 465 -2.68 5.60 -5.65
C ARG A 465 -2.64 7.11 -5.45
N THR A 466 -2.70 7.86 -6.55
CA THR A 466 -2.66 9.33 -6.51
C THR A 466 -3.87 9.90 -5.79
N GLN A 467 -5.07 9.37 -6.03
CA GLN A 467 -6.31 9.79 -5.36
C GLN A 467 -6.27 9.50 -3.84
N PHE A 468 -5.74 8.36 -3.42
CA PHE A 468 -5.54 8.06 -2.00
C PHE A 468 -4.59 9.07 -1.34
N ARG A 469 -3.47 9.39 -1.98
CA ARG A 469 -2.50 10.37 -1.47
C ARG A 469 -3.09 11.79 -1.40
N ILE A 470 -3.85 12.19 -2.40
CA ILE A 470 -4.56 13.49 -2.40
C ILE A 470 -5.55 13.55 -1.23
N HIS A 471 -6.30 12.46 -1.02
CA HIS A 471 -7.26 12.40 0.09
C HIS A 471 -6.54 12.50 1.45
N ALA A 472 -5.45 11.78 1.64
CA ALA A 472 -4.65 11.83 2.86
C ALA A 472 -4.12 13.25 3.14
N ALA A 473 -3.59 13.93 2.13
CA ALA A 473 -3.11 15.31 2.24
C ALA A 473 -4.23 16.30 2.61
N LEU A 474 -5.40 16.18 1.97
CA LEU A 474 -6.56 17.02 2.29
C LEU A 474 -7.10 16.75 3.71
N SER A 475 -7.08 15.50 4.17
CA SER A 475 -7.52 15.12 5.52
C SER A 475 -6.57 15.69 6.58
N LYS A 476 -5.26 15.63 6.36
CA LYS A 476 -4.25 16.24 7.24
C LYS A 476 -4.46 17.76 7.38
N LEU A 477 -4.70 18.45 6.27
CA LEU A 477 -4.96 19.91 6.28
C LEU A 477 -6.22 20.30 7.05
N LYS A 478 -7.28 19.48 7.01
CA LYS A 478 -8.51 19.70 7.77
C LYS A 478 -8.32 19.49 9.26
N ALA A 479 -7.58 18.46 9.67
CA ALA A 479 -7.24 18.21 11.07
C ALA A 479 -6.44 19.37 11.64
N ASP A 480 -5.40 19.85 10.96
CA ASP A 480 -4.58 20.98 11.38
C ASP A 480 -5.39 22.30 11.53
N THR A 481 -6.47 22.50 10.77
CA THR A 481 -7.32 23.68 10.90
C THR A 481 -8.29 23.58 12.09
N SER A 482 -8.82 22.39 12.38
CA SER A 482 -9.68 22.20 13.55
C SER A 482 -8.93 22.39 14.87
N ASP A 483 -7.68 21.94 14.96
CA ASP A 483 -6.84 22.13 16.15
C ASP A 483 -6.45 23.60 16.39
N GLN A 484 -6.39 24.43 15.33
CA GLN A 484 -6.12 25.87 15.44
C GLN A 484 -7.33 26.66 15.92
N ASP A 485 -8.54 26.24 15.58
CA ASP A 485 -9.77 26.88 16.01
C ASP A 485 -10.10 26.58 17.50
N GLU A 486 -9.62 25.46 18.05
CA GLU A 486 -9.75 25.13 19.48
C GLU A 486 -8.74 25.84 20.40
N ILE A 487 -7.63 26.38 19.85
CA ILE A 487 -6.55 27.03 20.62
C ILE A 487 -6.72 28.57 20.75
N THR A 488 -7.73 29.15 20.12
CA THR A 488 -8.00 30.58 20.27
C THR A 488 -8.91 30.80 21.49
N PRO A 489 -8.40 31.21 22.68
CA PRO A 489 -9.27 31.57 23.79
C PRO A 489 -9.95 32.91 23.50
N LEU A 490 -11.22 32.97 23.78
CA LEU A 490 -12.02 34.18 23.85
C LEU A 490 -11.39 35.27 24.76
#